data_188dd85f2973e04c63bb182a27ce1d55
#
_entry.id   188dd85f2973e04c63bb182a27ce1d55
#
_cell.length_a   1.000
_cell.length_b   1.000
_cell.length_c   1.000
_cell.angle_alpha   90.00
_cell.angle_beta   90.00
_cell.angle_gamma   90.00
#
_symmetry.space_group_name_H-M   'P 1'
#
loop_
_entity.id
_entity.type
_entity.pdbx_description
1 polymer ?
#
loop_
_entity_poly.entity_id
_entity_poly.type
_entity_poly.pdbx_seq_one_letter_code
_entity_poly.pdbx_strand_id
1 'polypeptide(L)'
;MNKILARFLFCLALIGAPVAAASAADLPVLTVYTYNSFVSDWGPGPQVKKAFEAECACRIDFVGVEDGVVLLSRLRLEGASSKADVVLGLDTNLTAEAAATGLFAPHGLDLSSLKLPIEWKDQDFVPYDFGYFAFVYDTTRLKNPPKSLADLVGGGTEKILIEDPRSSTPGLGLLLWIKQVYGDRAGEVWRQLRPRILTVSKSWDEAYGLFLKGEAPMVLSYTTSPAYHIIEEKKTQYAADNFPEGHYLQVEVAGMTAHAPHPELARKFLQFMLTTKFQDVIPETNWMYPVAATSTGLPAAFPPLPGKSLMIPSDEVAKNRKAWIDEWLAAMSQ
;
A
#
# COMPACT_ATOMS: atom_id res chain seq x y z
N MET A 1 59.14 15.08 -72.52
CA MET A 1 59.45 15.14 -71.09
C MET A 1 58.23 15.74 -70.37
N ASN A 2 57.27 14.95 -69.96
CA ASN A 2 56.14 15.41 -69.10
C ASN A 2 55.76 14.22 -68.20
N LYS A 3 56.01 14.40 -66.90
CA LYS A 3 55.63 13.43 -65.84
C LYS A 3 54.23 13.75 -65.38
N ILE A 4 53.33 12.76 -65.60
CA ILE A 4 51.94 12.79 -65.10
C ILE A 4 51.94 12.15 -63.69
N LEU A 5 51.58 12.92 -62.69
CA LEU A 5 51.46 12.51 -61.30
C LEU A 5 50.00 12.03 -61.04
N ALA A 6 49.81 10.70 -60.86
CA ALA A 6 48.53 10.12 -60.51
C ALA A 6 48.29 10.26 -59.00
N ARG A 7 47.23 10.98 -58.60
CA ARG A 7 46.73 11.05 -57.22
C ARG A 7 45.71 9.93 -57.01
N PHE A 8 46.03 8.98 -56.14
CA PHE A 8 45.05 8.00 -55.63
C PHE A 8 44.22 8.66 -54.51
N LEU A 9 42.92 8.84 -54.71
CA LEU A 9 41.95 9.19 -53.65
C LEU A 9 41.53 7.87 -52.98
N PHE A 10 41.84 7.74 -51.69
CA PHE A 10 41.34 6.65 -50.86
C PHE A 10 40.02 7.10 -50.25
N CYS A 11 38.88 6.61 -50.76
CA CYS A 11 37.58 6.79 -50.15
C CYS A 11 37.43 5.81 -48.96
N LEU A 12 37.48 6.36 -47.77
CA LEU A 12 37.14 5.65 -46.51
C LEU A 12 35.60 5.57 -46.41
N ALA A 13 35.05 4.42 -46.74
CA ALA A 13 33.61 4.13 -46.52
C ALA A 13 33.42 3.86 -45.02
N LEU A 14 32.86 4.80 -44.26
CA LEU A 14 32.33 4.54 -42.93
C LEU A 14 31.08 3.68 -43.06
N ILE A 15 31.23 2.41 -42.70
CA ILE A 15 30.08 1.48 -42.53
C ILE A 15 29.46 1.83 -41.18
N GLY A 16 28.46 2.70 -41.19
CA GLY A 16 27.58 2.94 -40.02
C GLY A 16 26.72 1.70 -39.83
N ALA A 17 26.95 0.91 -38.78
CA ALA A 17 26.05 -0.14 -38.39
C ALA A 17 24.73 0.51 -37.95
N PRO A 18 23.55 0.06 -38.46
CA PRO A 18 22.27 0.57 -37.97
C PRO A 18 22.09 0.14 -36.50
N VAL A 19 22.02 1.09 -35.62
CA VAL A 19 21.47 0.87 -34.26
C VAL A 19 20.00 0.56 -34.47
N ALA A 20 19.60 -0.70 -34.38
CA ALA A 20 18.21 -1.10 -34.39
C ALA A 20 17.57 -0.47 -33.13
N ALA A 21 16.74 0.56 -33.33
CA ALA A 21 15.84 1.03 -32.28
C ALA A 21 14.86 -0.11 -31.99
N ALA A 22 14.94 -0.69 -30.79
CA ALA A 22 13.96 -1.67 -30.36
C ALA A 22 12.56 -1.06 -30.44
N SER A 23 11.64 -1.71 -31.12
CA SER A 23 10.25 -1.29 -31.19
C SER A 23 9.64 -1.35 -29.80
N ALA A 24 8.82 -0.36 -29.41
CA ALA A 24 8.10 -0.38 -28.13
C ALA A 24 7.22 -1.63 -27.94
N ALA A 25 6.92 -2.36 -29.00
CA ALA A 25 6.18 -3.63 -28.98
C ALA A 25 7.05 -4.83 -28.53
N ASP A 26 8.38 -4.70 -28.52
CA ASP A 26 9.32 -5.78 -28.20
C ASP A 26 9.91 -5.68 -26.77
N LEU A 27 9.49 -4.67 -25.99
CA LEU A 27 9.96 -4.52 -24.62
C LEU A 27 9.30 -5.54 -23.67
N PRO A 28 10.05 -6.17 -22.75
CA PRO A 28 9.47 -7.05 -21.74
C PRO A 28 8.45 -6.28 -20.88
N VAL A 29 7.41 -6.99 -20.44
CA VAL A 29 6.33 -6.41 -19.63
C VAL A 29 6.39 -6.98 -18.23
N LEU A 30 6.67 -6.13 -17.24
CA LEU A 30 6.56 -6.47 -15.83
C LEU A 30 5.08 -6.37 -15.42
N THR A 31 4.49 -7.49 -15.01
CA THR A 31 3.11 -7.52 -14.51
C THR A 31 3.11 -7.38 -12.99
N VAL A 32 2.50 -6.30 -12.48
CA VAL A 32 2.40 -6.00 -11.05
C VAL A 32 0.94 -6.05 -10.63
N TYR A 33 0.58 -7.02 -9.78
CA TYR A 33 -0.73 -7.07 -9.15
C TYR A 33 -0.73 -6.14 -7.94
N THR A 34 -1.75 -5.30 -7.84
CA THR A 34 -1.86 -4.29 -6.77
C THR A 34 -3.32 -3.89 -6.51
N TYR A 35 -3.55 -2.89 -5.66
CA TYR A 35 -4.88 -2.40 -5.32
C TYR A 35 -5.29 -1.19 -6.17
N ASN A 36 -6.61 -0.96 -6.32
CA ASN A 36 -7.17 0.03 -7.24
C ASN A 36 -6.72 1.46 -6.94
N SER A 37 -6.64 1.86 -5.66
CA SER A 37 -6.19 3.22 -5.33
C SER A 37 -4.72 3.45 -5.69
N PHE A 38 -3.85 2.43 -5.66
CA PHE A 38 -2.48 2.56 -6.14
C PHE A 38 -2.40 2.94 -7.63
N VAL A 39 -3.26 2.37 -8.46
CA VAL A 39 -3.23 2.54 -9.93
C VAL A 39 -4.17 3.64 -10.45
N SER A 40 -4.93 4.27 -9.57
CA SER A 40 -5.77 5.42 -9.93
C SER A 40 -4.94 6.60 -10.45
N ASP A 41 -5.56 7.53 -11.18
CA ASP A 41 -4.87 8.69 -11.74
C ASP A 41 -4.20 9.58 -10.67
N TRP A 42 -4.75 9.58 -9.45
CA TRP A 42 -4.23 10.31 -8.29
C TRP A 42 -3.29 9.46 -7.41
N GLY A 43 -3.24 8.16 -7.62
CA GLY A 43 -2.38 7.23 -6.87
C GLY A 43 -0.93 7.23 -7.34
N PRO A 44 -0.06 6.47 -6.67
CA PRO A 44 1.37 6.43 -7.00
C PRO A 44 1.70 5.73 -8.33
N GLY A 45 0.83 4.83 -8.81
CA GLY A 45 1.08 3.97 -9.96
C GLY A 45 1.54 4.70 -11.22
N PRO A 46 0.87 5.79 -11.68
CA PRO A 46 1.29 6.52 -12.88
C PRO A 46 2.71 7.09 -12.79
N GLN A 47 3.10 7.64 -11.62
CA GLN A 47 4.44 8.21 -11.42
C GLN A 47 5.50 7.10 -11.27
N VAL A 48 5.20 6.04 -10.53
CA VAL A 48 6.04 4.85 -10.38
C VAL A 48 6.31 4.20 -11.74
N LYS A 49 5.27 3.99 -12.54
CA LYS A 49 5.36 3.46 -13.91
C LYS A 49 6.33 4.29 -14.75
N LYS A 50 6.09 5.59 -14.82
CA LYS A 50 6.94 6.52 -15.60
C LYS A 50 8.39 6.49 -15.16
N ALA A 51 8.65 6.49 -13.86
CA ALA A 51 10.00 6.51 -13.32
C ALA A 51 10.75 5.20 -13.57
N PHE A 52 10.10 4.04 -13.37
CA PHE A 52 10.73 2.75 -13.58
C PHE A 52 10.94 2.40 -15.05
N GLU A 53 9.96 2.68 -15.92
CA GLU A 53 10.07 2.45 -17.37
C GLU A 53 11.22 3.24 -18.01
N ALA A 54 11.56 4.42 -17.44
CA ALA A 54 12.71 5.21 -17.88
C ALA A 54 14.07 4.53 -17.60
N GLU A 55 14.12 3.54 -16.69
CA GLU A 55 15.37 2.89 -16.26
C GLU A 55 15.45 1.41 -16.64
N CYS A 56 14.33 0.74 -16.84
CA CYS A 56 14.33 -0.71 -16.99
C CYS A 56 14.45 -1.21 -18.43
N ALA A 57 14.26 -0.36 -19.43
CA ALA A 57 14.04 -0.79 -20.81
C ALA A 57 12.91 -1.83 -20.91
N CYS A 58 11.82 -1.60 -20.18
CA CYS A 58 10.67 -2.46 -20.06
C CYS A 58 9.37 -1.63 -20.04
N ARG A 59 8.21 -2.29 -19.95
CA ARG A 59 6.92 -1.68 -19.59
C ARG A 59 6.40 -2.29 -18.31
N ILE A 60 5.60 -1.54 -17.56
CA ILE A 60 4.81 -2.05 -16.43
C ILE A 60 3.36 -2.20 -16.86
N ASP A 61 2.76 -3.33 -16.52
CA ASP A 61 1.33 -3.56 -16.57
C ASP A 61 0.81 -3.74 -15.12
N PHE A 62 0.09 -2.76 -14.63
CA PHE A 62 -0.56 -2.83 -13.32
C PHE A 62 -1.92 -3.50 -13.45
N VAL A 63 -2.17 -4.50 -12.60
CA VAL A 63 -3.44 -5.20 -12.52
C VAL A 63 -4.07 -4.93 -11.16
N GLY A 64 -5.03 -4.00 -11.11
CA GLY A 64 -5.71 -3.59 -9.89
C GLY A 64 -6.79 -4.58 -9.44
N VAL A 65 -6.92 -4.70 -8.11
CA VAL A 65 -8.06 -5.34 -7.42
C VAL A 65 -8.59 -4.38 -6.35
N GLU A 66 -9.67 -4.75 -5.67
CA GLU A 66 -10.32 -3.88 -4.69
C GLU A 66 -9.36 -3.40 -3.60
N ASP A 67 -8.65 -4.35 -2.92
CA ASP A 67 -7.76 -4.02 -1.80
C ASP A 67 -6.82 -5.20 -1.48
N GLY A 68 -5.89 -5.05 -0.51
CA GLY A 68 -4.81 -5.99 -0.23
C GLY A 68 -5.26 -7.40 0.16
N VAL A 69 -6.35 -7.55 0.90
CA VAL A 69 -6.89 -8.88 1.26
C VAL A 69 -7.41 -9.63 0.04
N VAL A 70 -8.07 -8.92 -0.90
CA VAL A 70 -8.52 -9.51 -2.18
C VAL A 70 -7.33 -9.86 -3.05
N LEU A 71 -6.25 -9.08 -2.99
CA LEU A 71 -5.02 -9.32 -3.75
C LEU A 71 -4.40 -10.69 -3.41
N LEU A 72 -4.26 -11.02 -2.12
CA LEU A 72 -3.78 -12.33 -1.68
C LEU A 72 -4.74 -13.45 -2.08
N SER A 73 -6.05 -13.22 -1.96
CA SER A 73 -7.07 -14.20 -2.34
C SER A 73 -7.02 -14.53 -3.82
N ARG A 74 -6.83 -13.53 -4.69
CA ARG A 74 -6.64 -13.69 -6.12
C ARG A 74 -5.40 -14.51 -6.45
N LEU A 75 -4.26 -14.15 -5.86
CA LEU A 75 -3.01 -14.88 -6.08
C LEU A 75 -3.14 -16.37 -5.70
N ARG A 76 -3.81 -16.66 -4.58
CA ARG A 76 -4.07 -18.04 -4.13
C ARG A 76 -4.96 -18.81 -5.10
N LEU A 77 -5.98 -18.18 -5.69
CA LEU A 77 -6.85 -18.80 -6.69
C LEU A 77 -6.11 -19.11 -7.99
N GLU A 78 -5.23 -18.21 -8.43
CA GLU A 78 -4.43 -18.41 -9.64
C GLU A 78 -3.29 -19.40 -9.42
N GLY A 79 -2.73 -19.46 -8.19
CA GLY A 79 -1.63 -20.34 -7.82
C GLY A 79 -0.42 -20.17 -8.74
N ALA A 80 0.21 -21.30 -9.13
CA ALA A 80 1.37 -21.30 -10.03
C ALA A 80 1.07 -20.82 -11.47
N SER A 81 -0.19 -20.64 -11.83
CA SER A 81 -0.60 -20.10 -13.14
C SER A 81 -0.75 -18.59 -13.18
N SER A 82 -0.51 -17.92 -12.05
CA SER A 82 -0.54 -16.45 -11.95
C SER A 82 0.42 -15.83 -12.97
N LYS A 83 0.01 -14.68 -13.51
CA LYS A 83 0.83 -13.89 -14.44
C LYS A 83 1.60 -12.77 -13.73
N ALA A 84 1.42 -12.62 -12.43
CA ALA A 84 2.11 -11.60 -11.67
C ALA A 84 3.60 -11.90 -11.56
N ASP A 85 4.44 -10.95 -11.92
CA ASP A 85 5.86 -10.93 -11.56
C ASP A 85 6.03 -10.45 -10.12
N VAL A 86 5.26 -9.43 -9.74
CA VAL A 86 5.27 -8.81 -8.40
C VAL A 86 3.84 -8.66 -7.90
N VAL A 87 3.66 -8.89 -6.60
CA VAL A 87 2.46 -8.53 -5.84
C VAL A 87 2.84 -7.37 -4.91
N LEU A 88 2.18 -6.22 -5.06
CA LEU A 88 2.44 -4.98 -4.32
C LEU A 88 1.16 -4.56 -3.62
N GLY A 89 1.21 -4.32 -2.30
CA GLY A 89 0.05 -3.88 -1.50
C GLY A 89 -0.54 -4.97 -0.61
N LEU A 90 0.24 -6.02 -0.30
CA LEU A 90 0.03 -6.77 0.93
C LEU A 90 0.55 -5.96 2.10
N ASP A 91 0.23 -6.36 3.32
CA ASP A 91 0.75 -5.71 4.52
C ASP A 91 1.25 -6.72 5.57
N THR A 92 1.85 -6.22 6.63
CA THR A 92 2.37 -7.02 7.75
C THR A 92 1.36 -8.02 8.32
N ASN A 93 0.06 -7.76 8.21
CA ASN A 93 -0.98 -8.67 8.72
C ASN A 93 -1.18 -9.91 7.85
N LEU A 94 -0.71 -9.86 6.60
CA LEU A 94 -0.89 -10.92 5.61
C LEU A 94 0.40 -11.65 5.25
N THR A 95 1.59 -11.15 5.65
CA THR A 95 2.88 -11.71 5.20
C THR A 95 3.07 -13.17 5.57
N ALA A 96 2.75 -13.59 6.80
CA ALA A 96 2.88 -14.99 7.21
C ALA A 96 1.92 -15.93 6.44
N GLU A 97 0.68 -15.49 6.22
CA GLU A 97 -0.30 -16.24 5.42
C GLU A 97 0.13 -16.32 3.95
N ALA A 98 0.67 -15.23 3.41
CA ALA A 98 1.18 -15.17 2.04
C ALA A 98 2.42 -16.06 1.86
N ALA A 99 3.40 -16.01 2.76
CA ALA A 99 4.59 -16.87 2.75
C ALA A 99 4.22 -18.36 2.82
N ALA A 100 3.24 -18.73 3.66
CA ALA A 100 2.77 -20.10 3.80
C ALA A 100 2.14 -20.68 2.51
N THR A 101 1.79 -19.85 1.52
CA THR A 101 1.31 -20.33 0.21
C THR A 101 2.40 -20.93 -0.66
N GLY A 102 3.68 -20.62 -0.42
CA GLY A 102 4.80 -20.97 -1.29
C GLY A 102 4.78 -20.27 -2.65
N LEU A 103 3.96 -19.22 -2.81
CA LEU A 103 3.81 -18.47 -4.08
C LEU A 103 4.76 -17.29 -4.18
N PHE A 104 5.58 -17.03 -3.17
CA PHE A 104 6.58 -15.95 -3.15
C PHE A 104 8.00 -16.52 -3.15
N ALA A 105 8.94 -15.75 -3.66
CA ALA A 105 10.36 -16.07 -3.71
C ALA A 105 11.17 -15.04 -2.95
N PRO A 106 12.30 -15.45 -2.31
CA PRO A 106 13.16 -14.53 -1.59
C PRO A 106 13.66 -13.38 -2.47
N HIS A 107 13.55 -12.15 -1.95
CA HIS A 107 13.97 -10.95 -2.68
C HIS A 107 15.50 -10.81 -2.80
N GLY A 108 16.28 -11.30 -1.84
CA GLY A 108 17.75 -11.25 -1.84
C GLY A 108 18.34 -9.85 -1.78
N LEU A 109 17.59 -8.84 -1.32
CA LEU A 109 18.04 -7.45 -1.20
C LEU A 109 18.56 -7.17 0.22
N ASP A 110 19.52 -6.23 0.33
CA ASP A 110 19.93 -5.64 1.61
C ASP A 110 18.92 -4.58 2.02
N LEU A 111 18.20 -4.82 3.12
CA LEU A 111 17.20 -3.94 3.69
C LEU A 111 17.67 -3.20 4.95
N SER A 112 18.98 -3.20 5.24
CA SER A 112 19.57 -2.59 6.44
C SER A 112 19.39 -1.06 6.51
N SER A 113 19.14 -0.40 5.38
CA SER A 113 18.91 1.05 5.29
C SER A 113 17.48 1.50 5.54
N LEU A 114 16.53 0.57 5.74
CA LEU A 114 15.13 0.89 5.96
C LEU A 114 14.92 1.68 7.25
N LYS A 115 13.98 2.62 7.20
CA LYS A 115 13.55 3.47 8.32
C LYS A 115 12.11 3.09 8.72
N LEU A 116 11.98 1.97 9.39
CA LEU A 116 10.69 1.47 9.88
C LEU A 116 10.59 1.66 11.40
N PRO A 117 9.38 1.81 11.96
CA PRO A 117 9.17 1.81 13.41
C PRO A 117 9.33 0.43 14.05
N ILE A 118 9.61 -0.61 13.27
CA ILE A 118 9.83 -1.99 13.69
C ILE A 118 11.09 -2.55 13.03
N GLU A 119 11.68 -3.58 13.63
CA GLU A 119 12.74 -4.36 12.99
C GLU A 119 12.16 -5.19 11.84
N TRP A 120 12.83 -5.19 10.68
CA TRP A 120 12.42 -5.95 9.49
C TRP A 120 13.38 -7.08 9.19
N LYS A 121 12.87 -8.32 9.14
CA LYS A 121 13.67 -9.54 8.90
C LYS A 121 13.09 -10.48 7.85
N ASP A 122 11.96 -10.10 7.24
CA ASP A 122 11.30 -10.91 6.23
C ASP A 122 12.21 -11.07 5.01
N GLN A 123 12.23 -12.27 4.41
CA GLN A 123 13.09 -12.59 3.28
C GLN A 123 12.32 -12.58 1.94
N ASP A 124 10.99 -12.65 1.98
CA ASP A 124 10.13 -12.73 0.80
C ASP A 124 9.51 -11.37 0.46
N PHE A 125 9.34 -10.51 1.47
CA PHE A 125 8.65 -9.24 1.30
C PHE A 125 9.52 -8.03 1.57
N VAL A 126 9.41 -7.03 0.69
CA VAL A 126 10.12 -5.73 0.76
C VAL A 126 9.11 -4.66 1.14
N PRO A 127 9.29 -3.97 2.28
CA PRO A 127 8.47 -2.82 2.65
C PRO A 127 8.66 -1.67 1.66
N TYR A 128 7.58 -0.92 1.39
CA TYR A 128 7.70 0.28 0.57
C TYR A 128 7.10 1.53 1.20
N ASP A 129 6.16 1.38 2.12
CA ASP A 129 5.64 2.45 2.97
C ASP A 129 5.04 1.90 4.26
N PHE A 130 4.63 2.80 5.15
CA PHE A 130 3.88 2.44 6.36
C PHE A 130 2.96 3.57 6.81
N GLY A 131 1.95 3.22 7.60
CA GLY A 131 1.03 4.15 8.20
C GLY A 131 0.39 3.60 9.47
N TYR A 132 -0.50 4.39 10.05
CA TYR A 132 -1.24 4.02 11.24
C TYR A 132 -2.73 4.25 10.99
N PHE A 133 -3.55 3.24 11.27
CA PHE A 133 -4.99 3.39 11.15
C PHE A 133 -5.51 4.42 12.16
N ALA A 134 -6.46 5.23 11.72
CA ALA A 134 -7.12 6.24 12.50
C ALA A 134 -8.52 6.50 11.95
N PHE A 135 -9.44 7.00 12.78
CA PHE A 135 -10.68 7.54 12.29
C PHE A 135 -10.48 8.99 11.86
N VAL A 136 -10.75 9.26 10.59
CA VAL A 136 -10.76 10.63 10.03
C VAL A 136 -12.17 11.19 10.15
N TYR A 137 -12.28 12.45 10.54
CA TYR A 137 -13.56 13.11 10.75
C TYR A 137 -13.59 14.53 10.20
N ASP A 138 -14.80 15.00 9.86
CA ASP A 138 -15.06 16.37 9.44
C ASP A 138 -15.39 17.23 10.68
N THR A 139 -14.49 18.15 11.02
CA THR A 139 -14.62 19.05 12.19
C THR A 139 -15.78 20.04 12.06
N THR A 140 -16.33 20.24 10.87
CA THR A 140 -17.52 21.07 10.66
C THR A 140 -18.79 20.34 11.09
N ARG A 141 -18.78 19.02 11.02
CA ARG A 141 -19.93 18.14 11.30
C ARG A 141 -19.83 17.43 12.66
N LEU A 142 -18.60 17.12 13.11
CA LEU A 142 -18.34 16.46 14.38
C LEU A 142 -17.54 17.37 15.31
N LYS A 143 -18.25 18.07 16.23
CA LYS A 143 -17.63 19.05 17.15
C LYS A 143 -16.93 18.40 18.34
N ASN A 144 -17.37 17.24 18.76
CA ASN A 144 -16.84 16.48 19.89
C ASN A 144 -16.43 15.08 19.40
N PRO A 145 -15.28 14.95 18.70
CA PRO A 145 -14.81 13.65 18.26
C PRO A 145 -14.45 12.78 19.48
N PRO A 146 -14.51 11.43 19.35
CA PRO A 146 -14.02 10.52 20.37
C PRO A 146 -12.55 10.82 20.70
N LYS A 147 -12.18 10.76 21.98
CA LYS A 147 -10.82 11.02 22.45
C LYS A 147 -10.03 9.75 22.76
N SER A 148 -10.69 8.60 22.65
CA SER A 148 -10.12 7.28 22.87
C SER A 148 -10.89 6.24 22.08
N LEU A 149 -10.30 5.06 21.90
CA LEU A 149 -11.02 3.93 21.32
C LEU A 149 -12.21 3.52 22.20
N ALA A 150 -12.08 3.67 23.52
CA ALA A 150 -13.19 3.44 24.46
C ALA A 150 -14.34 4.44 24.25
N ASP A 151 -14.06 5.73 24.02
CA ASP A 151 -15.08 6.73 23.70
C ASP A 151 -15.75 6.42 22.34
N LEU A 152 -14.96 5.97 21.36
CA LEU A 152 -15.51 5.56 20.07
C LEU A 152 -16.50 4.41 20.22
N VAL A 153 -16.20 3.44 21.06
CA VAL A 153 -17.04 2.24 21.27
C VAL A 153 -18.26 2.55 22.14
N GLY A 154 -18.03 3.23 23.28
CA GLY A 154 -19.04 3.40 24.33
C GLY A 154 -19.88 4.67 24.23
N GLY A 155 -19.53 5.61 23.34
CA GLY A 155 -20.14 6.94 23.33
C GLY A 155 -20.67 7.39 21.97
N GLY A 156 -21.62 8.34 22.02
CA GLY A 156 -22.14 9.07 20.86
C GLY A 156 -23.15 8.30 20.00
N THR A 157 -23.79 9.05 19.12
CA THR A 157 -24.79 8.55 18.15
C THR A 157 -24.33 8.74 16.71
N GLU A 158 -23.21 9.41 16.52
CA GLU A 158 -22.65 9.73 15.21
C GLU A 158 -22.26 8.46 14.47
N LYS A 159 -22.64 8.42 13.21
CA LYS A 159 -22.35 7.28 12.35
C LYS A 159 -20.90 7.28 11.89
N ILE A 160 -20.38 6.07 11.67
CA ILE A 160 -19.04 5.82 11.15
C ILE A 160 -19.11 4.94 9.91
N LEU A 161 -18.14 5.08 9.04
CA LEU A 161 -17.89 4.21 7.90
C LEU A 161 -16.65 3.37 8.21
N ILE A 162 -16.75 2.09 7.97
CA ILE A 162 -15.64 1.14 8.11
C ILE A 162 -15.58 0.23 6.90
N GLU A 163 -14.53 -0.56 6.78
CA GLU A 163 -14.34 -1.53 5.71
C GLU A 163 -14.45 -2.96 6.23
N ASP A 164 -14.73 -3.87 5.31
CA ASP A 164 -14.89 -5.29 5.58
C ASP A 164 -13.50 -5.96 5.79
N PRO A 165 -13.25 -6.59 6.96
CA PRO A 165 -11.98 -7.25 7.25
C PRO A 165 -11.68 -8.45 6.33
N ARG A 166 -12.65 -8.90 5.55
CA ARG A 166 -12.50 -10.03 4.61
C ARG A 166 -11.98 -9.60 3.25
N SER A 167 -12.05 -8.31 2.92
CA SER A 167 -11.67 -7.78 1.62
C SER A 167 -10.68 -6.62 1.69
N SER A 168 -10.74 -5.79 2.75
CA SER A 168 -9.98 -4.55 2.89
C SER A 168 -8.87 -4.64 3.91
N THR A 169 -7.72 -4.06 3.59
CA THR A 169 -6.59 -3.90 4.51
C THR A 169 -6.94 -3.05 5.73
N PRO A 170 -7.53 -1.82 5.61
CA PRO A 170 -7.98 -1.08 6.78
C PRO A 170 -9.06 -1.81 7.59
N GLY A 171 -9.98 -2.52 6.94
CA GLY A 171 -10.98 -3.32 7.62
C GLY A 171 -10.37 -4.43 8.48
N LEU A 172 -9.37 -5.15 7.95
CA LEU A 172 -8.60 -6.12 8.71
C LEU A 172 -7.81 -5.42 9.83
N GLY A 173 -7.20 -4.28 9.54
CA GLY A 173 -6.47 -3.47 10.52
C GLY A 173 -7.33 -3.06 11.70
N LEU A 174 -8.57 -2.62 11.49
CA LEU A 174 -9.50 -2.29 12.58
C LEU A 174 -9.90 -3.52 13.40
N LEU A 175 -10.14 -4.66 12.74
CA LEU A 175 -10.38 -5.93 13.43
C LEU A 175 -9.25 -6.25 14.41
N LEU A 176 -8.02 -6.16 13.93
CA LEU A 176 -6.81 -6.46 14.71
C LEU A 176 -6.54 -5.39 15.77
N TRP A 177 -6.80 -4.11 15.49
CA TRP A 177 -6.68 -3.03 16.47
C TRP A 177 -7.60 -3.25 17.66
N ILE A 178 -8.89 -3.54 17.40
CA ILE A 178 -9.85 -3.87 18.45
C ILE A 178 -9.41 -5.14 19.22
N LYS A 179 -8.93 -6.16 18.51
CA LYS A 179 -8.45 -7.40 19.14
C LYS A 179 -7.23 -7.16 20.02
N GLN A 180 -6.27 -6.34 19.56
CA GLN A 180 -5.07 -5.98 20.32
C GLN A 180 -5.38 -5.21 21.61
N VAL A 181 -6.37 -4.32 21.57
CA VAL A 181 -6.72 -3.48 22.74
C VAL A 181 -7.64 -4.22 23.73
N TYR A 182 -8.60 -5.00 23.22
CA TYR A 182 -9.65 -5.58 24.06
C TYR A 182 -9.57 -7.10 24.26
N GLY A 183 -8.71 -7.79 23.52
CA GLY A 183 -8.51 -9.24 23.67
C GLY A 183 -9.81 -10.03 23.50
N ASP A 184 -10.16 -10.83 24.49
CA ASP A 184 -11.36 -11.69 24.46
C ASP A 184 -12.67 -10.91 24.51
N ARG A 185 -12.64 -9.62 24.83
CA ARG A 185 -13.81 -8.74 24.81
C ARG A 185 -14.11 -8.13 23.44
N ALA A 186 -13.30 -8.44 22.42
CA ALA A 186 -13.46 -7.85 21.07
C ALA A 186 -14.87 -8.06 20.50
N GLY A 187 -15.45 -9.25 20.65
CA GLY A 187 -16.82 -9.53 20.20
C GLY A 187 -17.89 -8.67 20.89
N GLU A 188 -17.71 -8.35 22.18
CA GLU A 188 -18.58 -7.43 22.90
C GLU A 188 -18.43 -6.00 22.37
N VAL A 189 -17.19 -5.56 22.17
CA VAL A 189 -16.86 -4.25 21.60
C VAL A 189 -17.52 -4.07 20.23
N TRP A 190 -17.47 -5.05 19.37
CA TRP A 190 -18.13 -5.02 18.05
C TRP A 190 -19.65 -4.88 18.17
N ARG A 191 -20.30 -5.59 19.10
CA ARG A 191 -21.73 -5.43 19.36
C ARG A 191 -22.09 -4.03 19.83
N GLN A 192 -21.25 -3.41 20.66
CA GLN A 192 -21.44 -2.04 21.13
C GLN A 192 -21.23 -1.02 20.01
N LEU A 193 -20.24 -1.22 19.13
CA LEU A 193 -19.93 -0.33 18.02
C LEU A 193 -20.94 -0.44 16.86
N ARG A 194 -21.52 -1.62 16.64
CA ARG A 194 -22.42 -1.94 15.52
C ARG A 194 -23.52 -0.89 15.27
N PRO A 195 -24.25 -0.39 16.28
CA PRO A 195 -25.32 0.61 16.04
C PRO A 195 -24.80 1.91 15.42
N ARG A 196 -23.53 2.21 15.52
CA ARG A 196 -22.89 3.39 14.94
C ARG A 196 -22.37 3.16 13.54
N ILE A 197 -22.12 1.93 13.13
CA ILE A 197 -21.64 1.61 11.80
C ILE A 197 -22.77 1.86 10.79
N LEU A 198 -22.55 2.83 9.90
CA LEU A 198 -23.51 3.15 8.83
C LEU A 198 -23.37 2.14 7.69
N THR A 199 -22.15 1.87 7.29
CA THR A 199 -21.82 0.99 6.16
C THR A 199 -20.50 0.27 6.46
N VAL A 200 -20.42 -0.98 6.00
CA VAL A 200 -19.21 -1.78 5.90
C VAL A 200 -18.88 -1.89 4.41
N SER A 201 -17.93 -1.09 3.94
CA SER A 201 -17.52 -1.03 2.53
C SER A 201 -16.54 -2.15 2.20
N LYS A 202 -16.46 -2.54 0.93
CA LYS A 202 -15.54 -3.60 0.49
C LYS A 202 -14.08 -3.15 0.40
N SER A 203 -13.84 -1.83 0.25
CA SER A 203 -12.53 -1.22 0.06
C SER A 203 -12.43 0.14 0.72
N TRP A 204 -11.19 0.61 0.93
CA TRP A 204 -10.91 1.92 1.51
C TRP A 204 -11.45 3.07 0.63
N ASP A 205 -11.22 3.03 -0.67
CA ASP A 205 -11.66 4.09 -1.60
C ASP A 205 -13.18 4.26 -1.62
N GLU A 206 -13.95 3.17 -1.48
CA GLU A 206 -15.39 3.22 -1.36
C GLU A 206 -15.82 3.90 -0.05
N ALA A 207 -15.25 3.48 1.10
CA ALA A 207 -15.58 4.07 2.40
C ALA A 207 -15.21 5.56 2.45
N TYR A 208 -14.01 5.90 2.01
CA TYR A 208 -13.53 7.28 2.00
C TYR A 208 -14.34 8.15 1.04
N GLY A 209 -14.73 7.61 -0.12
CA GLY A 209 -15.62 8.27 -1.07
C GLY A 209 -17.00 8.58 -0.48
N LEU A 210 -17.60 7.68 0.32
CA LEU A 210 -18.86 7.92 1.04
C LEU A 210 -18.69 9.02 2.10
N PHE A 211 -17.57 9.02 2.83
CA PHE A 211 -17.24 10.07 3.80
C PHE A 211 -17.16 11.46 3.14
N LEU A 212 -16.46 11.57 2.01
CA LEU A 212 -16.34 12.84 1.27
C LEU A 212 -17.68 13.33 0.70
N LYS A 213 -18.61 12.41 0.39
CA LYS A 213 -20.00 12.74 0.03
C LYS A 213 -20.84 13.18 1.23
N GLY A 214 -20.31 13.02 2.46
CA GLY A 214 -20.98 13.43 3.67
C GLY A 214 -21.99 12.41 4.21
N GLU A 215 -21.90 11.14 3.85
CA GLU A 215 -22.82 10.08 4.34
C GLU A 215 -22.65 9.87 5.86
N ALA A 216 -21.41 9.93 6.36
CA ALA A 216 -21.14 9.95 7.80
C ALA A 216 -20.08 10.99 8.14
N PRO A 217 -20.04 11.51 9.39
CA PRO A 217 -19.04 12.48 9.80
C PRO A 217 -17.67 11.89 10.10
N MET A 218 -17.51 10.56 10.06
CA MET A 218 -16.29 9.85 10.42
C MET A 218 -16.12 8.58 9.59
N VAL A 219 -14.87 8.28 9.22
CA VAL A 219 -14.47 7.09 8.45
C VAL A 219 -13.17 6.50 8.98
N LEU A 220 -13.02 5.18 8.94
CA LEU A 220 -11.73 4.54 9.15
C LEU A 220 -10.79 4.85 8.00
N SER A 221 -9.57 5.28 8.30
CA SER A 221 -8.54 5.61 7.34
C SER A 221 -7.17 5.62 8.05
N TYR A 222 -6.35 6.67 7.83
CA TYR A 222 -4.99 6.78 8.38
C TYR A 222 -4.76 8.13 9.06
N THR A 223 -3.81 8.16 9.99
CA THR A 223 -3.39 9.40 10.65
C THR A 223 -2.94 10.47 9.66
N THR A 224 -2.44 10.07 8.50
CA THR A 224 -1.91 10.92 7.43
C THR A 224 -2.96 11.43 6.44
N SER A 225 -4.16 10.85 6.42
CA SER A 225 -5.18 11.20 5.42
C SER A 225 -5.55 12.70 5.38
N PRO A 226 -5.57 13.45 6.49
CA PRO A 226 -5.82 14.89 6.45
C PRO A 226 -4.78 15.68 5.62
N ALA A 227 -3.55 15.17 5.47
CA ALA A 227 -2.50 15.85 4.70
C ALA A 227 -2.89 16.04 3.23
N TYR A 228 -3.54 15.05 2.62
CA TYR A 228 -4.11 15.17 1.27
C TYR A 228 -4.98 16.43 1.12
N HIS A 229 -5.96 16.58 2.00
CA HIS A 229 -6.90 17.70 1.94
C HIS A 229 -6.22 19.05 2.15
N ILE A 230 -5.22 19.10 3.04
CA ILE A 230 -4.45 20.33 3.30
C ILE A 230 -3.59 20.68 2.09
N ILE A 231 -2.90 19.71 1.49
CA ILE A 231 -1.91 19.94 0.44
C ILE A 231 -2.59 20.13 -0.91
N GLU A 232 -3.51 19.23 -1.30
CA GLU A 232 -4.12 19.24 -2.62
C GLU A 232 -5.37 20.13 -2.70
N GLU A 233 -6.25 20.03 -1.70
CA GLU A 233 -7.54 20.71 -1.73
C GLU A 233 -7.56 22.06 -1.00
N LYS A 234 -6.49 22.39 -0.22
CA LYS A 234 -6.41 23.56 0.66
C LYS A 234 -7.55 23.59 1.69
N LYS A 235 -8.03 22.42 2.11
CA LYS A 235 -9.07 22.22 3.12
C LYS A 235 -8.46 21.79 4.45
N THR A 236 -8.87 22.40 5.54
CA THR A 236 -8.37 22.12 6.89
C THR A 236 -9.43 21.55 7.84
N GLN A 237 -10.60 21.21 7.31
CA GLN A 237 -11.72 20.71 8.10
C GLN A 237 -11.61 19.22 8.46
N TYR A 238 -10.73 18.48 7.79
CA TYR A 238 -10.55 17.07 8.09
C TYR A 238 -9.43 16.88 9.09
N ALA A 239 -9.67 16.05 10.09
CA ALA A 239 -8.71 15.71 11.12
C ALA A 239 -8.74 14.19 11.39
N ALA A 240 -7.65 13.65 11.89
CA ALA A 240 -7.58 12.27 12.36
C ALA A 240 -7.59 12.24 13.89
N ASP A 241 -8.11 11.18 14.47
CA ASP A 241 -8.03 10.94 15.90
C ASP A 241 -6.57 10.68 16.36
N ASN A 242 -6.36 10.78 17.67
CA ASN A 242 -5.09 10.43 18.32
C ASN A 242 -5.40 9.76 19.64
N PHE A 243 -5.62 8.45 19.59
CA PHE A 243 -6.08 7.67 20.75
C PHE A 243 -4.94 7.28 21.69
N PRO A 244 -5.11 7.44 23.01
CA PRO A 244 -4.08 7.11 23.99
C PRO A 244 -3.79 5.61 24.09
N GLU A 245 -4.71 4.76 23.66
CA GLU A 245 -4.48 3.31 23.57
C GLU A 245 -3.39 2.96 22.58
N GLY A 246 -3.10 3.85 21.64
CA GLY A 246 -2.17 3.69 20.52
C GLY A 246 -2.89 3.41 19.21
N HIS A 247 -2.15 3.54 18.11
CA HIS A 247 -2.63 3.28 16.76
C HIS A 247 -2.03 2.01 16.19
N TYR A 248 -2.82 1.25 15.44
CA TYR A 248 -2.36 0.02 14.83
C TYR A 248 -1.52 0.34 13.59
N LEU A 249 -0.28 -0.17 13.60
CA LEU A 249 0.69 0.00 12.52
C LEU A 249 0.36 -0.94 11.36
N GLN A 250 0.39 -0.40 10.16
CA GLN A 250 0.44 -1.11 8.89
C GLN A 250 1.77 -0.83 8.22
N VAL A 251 2.47 -1.86 7.77
CA VAL A 251 3.61 -1.73 6.84
C VAL A 251 3.21 -2.42 5.55
N GLU A 252 3.12 -1.66 4.46
CA GLU A 252 2.82 -2.22 3.15
C GLU A 252 4.05 -2.82 2.52
N VAL A 253 3.85 -3.94 1.84
CA VAL A 253 4.94 -4.73 1.28
C VAL A 253 4.67 -5.16 -0.16
N ALA A 254 5.76 -5.41 -0.88
CA ALA A 254 5.74 -6.10 -2.16
C ALA A 254 6.59 -7.36 -2.11
N GLY A 255 6.17 -8.39 -2.86
CA GLY A 255 6.91 -9.64 -3.02
C GLY A 255 6.97 -10.07 -4.47
N MET A 256 8.09 -10.67 -4.86
CA MET A 256 8.25 -11.34 -6.16
C MET A 256 7.55 -12.70 -6.09
N THR A 257 6.80 -13.06 -7.13
CA THR A 257 6.17 -14.39 -7.16
C THR A 257 7.20 -15.49 -7.47
N ALA A 258 6.98 -16.67 -6.91
CA ALA A 258 7.88 -17.83 -7.12
C ALA A 258 7.92 -18.31 -8.57
N HIS A 259 6.89 -17.99 -9.35
CA HIS A 259 6.75 -18.35 -10.77
C HIS A 259 6.73 -17.11 -11.66
N ALA A 260 7.38 -16.01 -11.22
CA ALA A 260 7.45 -14.77 -11.99
C ALA A 260 7.91 -15.02 -13.44
N PRO A 261 7.16 -14.60 -14.47
CA PRO A 261 7.60 -14.68 -15.85
C PRO A 261 8.93 -13.96 -16.11
N HIS A 262 9.20 -12.87 -15.37
CA HIS A 262 10.39 -12.03 -15.51
C HIS A 262 11.09 -11.80 -14.16
N PRO A 263 11.71 -12.83 -13.52
CA PRO A 263 12.20 -12.74 -12.14
C PRO A 263 13.29 -11.67 -11.94
N GLU A 264 14.17 -11.47 -12.93
CA GLU A 264 15.21 -10.43 -12.85
C GLU A 264 14.62 -9.01 -12.90
N LEU A 265 13.57 -8.84 -13.70
CA LEU A 265 12.87 -7.55 -13.78
C LEU A 265 12.06 -7.29 -12.50
N ALA A 266 11.44 -8.33 -11.95
CA ALA A 266 10.75 -8.24 -10.65
C ALA A 266 11.71 -7.83 -9.54
N ARG A 267 12.89 -8.46 -9.43
CA ARG A 267 13.92 -8.11 -8.45
C ARG A 267 14.39 -6.66 -8.64
N LYS A 268 14.61 -6.23 -9.89
CA LYS A 268 14.96 -4.84 -10.21
C LYS A 268 13.89 -3.85 -9.76
N PHE A 269 12.61 -4.21 -9.89
CA PHE A 269 11.50 -3.39 -9.44
C PHE A 269 11.47 -3.30 -7.90
N LEU A 270 11.63 -4.41 -7.19
CA LEU A 270 11.72 -4.40 -5.72
C LEU A 270 12.90 -3.54 -5.23
N GLN A 271 14.05 -3.60 -5.91
CA GLN A 271 15.19 -2.73 -5.61
C GLN A 271 14.91 -1.24 -5.90
N PHE A 272 14.20 -0.96 -7.00
CA PHE A 272 13.80 0.40 -7.38
C PHE A 272 12.89 1.02 -6.31
N MET A 273 12.01 0.24 -5.67
CA MET A 273 11.13 0.72 -4.60
C MET A 273 11.89 1.33 -3.40
N LEU A 274 13.16 0.95 -3.20
CA LEU A 274 14.01 1.49 -2.12
C LEU A 274 14.75 2.77 -2.51
N THR A 275 14.62 3.21 -3.76
CA THR A 275 15.29 4.44 -4.25
C THR A 275 14.47 5.69 -3.95
N THR A 276 15.14 6.84 -3.92
CA THR A 276 14.46 8.14 -3.78
C THR A 276 13.44 8.38 -4.88
N LYS A 277 13.63 7.86 -6.10
CA LYS A 277 12.69 8.03 -7.21
C LYS A 277 11.32 7.39 -6.95
N PHE A 278 11.29 6.28 -6.20
CA PHE A 278 10.05 5.68 -5.75
C PHE A 278 9.56 6.34 -4.46
N GLN A 279 10.47 6.51 -3.49
CA GLN A 279 10.11 6.96 -2.15
C GLN A 279 9.64 8.42 -2.11
N ASP A 280 10.05 9.27 -3.05
CA ASP A 280 9.55 10.65 -3.19
C ASP A 280 8.08 10.69 -3.64
N VAL A 281 7.60 9.64 -4.33
CA VAL A 281 6.20 9.57 -4.80
C VAL A 281 5.24 9.26 -3.64
N ILE A 282 5.66 8.45 -2.67
CA ILE A 282 4.80 7.89 -1.62
C ILE A 282 4.10 8.96 -0.76
N PRO A 283 4.78 9.96 -0.19
CA PRO A 283 4.14 10.91 0.72
C PRO A 283 3.04 11.77 0.09
N GLU A 284 3.09 12.01 -1.22
CA GLU A 284 2.17 12.92 -1.90
C GLU A 284 1.16 12.24 -2.83
N THR A 285 1.23 10.92 -2.94
CA THR A 285 0.27 10.15 -3.77
C THR A 285 -0.34 8.96 -3.05
N ASN A 286 0.42 8.27 -2.20
CA ASN A 286 -0.11 7.22 -1.32
C ASN A 286 -0.46 7.74 0.08
N TRP A 287 0.03 8.94 0.43
CA TRP A 287 -0.24 9.60 1.72
C TRP A 287 0.21 8.74 2.91
N MET A 288 1.31 8.01 2.73
CA MET A 288 1.93 7.13 3.72
C MET A 288 3.36 7.60 4.04
N TYR A 289 3.92 7.11 5.13
CA TYR A 289 5.32 7.39 5.48
C TYR A 289 6.25 6.52 4.62
N PRO A 290 7.29 7.11 4.00
CA PRO A 290 8.27 6.37 3.22
C PRO A 290 9.16 5.51 4.14
N VAL A 291 9.61 4.36 3.64
CA VAL A 291 10.50 3.44 4.37
C VAL A 291 11.98 3.71 4.15
N ALA A 292 12.32 4.54 3.17
CA ALA A 292 13.71 4.93 2.89
C ALA A 292 13.82 6.45 2.72
N ALA A 293 15.02 6.94 2.43
CA ALA A 293 15.26 8.38 2.30
C ALA A 293 14.51 8.96 1.09
N THR A 294 13.88 10.10 1.30
CA THR A 294 13.33 10.97 0.26
C THR A 294 14.25 12.13 -0.01
N SER A 295 14.14 12.75 -1.18
CA SER A 295 14.97 13.92 -1.55
C SER A 295 14.58 15.20 -0.82
N THR A 296 13.29 15.37 -0.46
CA THR A 296 12.72 16.60 0.13
C THR A 296 12.25 16.45 1.58
N GLY A 297 12.28 15.22 2.14
CA GLY A 297 11.70 14.93 3.45
C GLY A 297 10.16 14.78 3.37
N LEU A 298 9.51 14.74 4.54
CA LEU A 298 8.05 14.65 4.62
C LEU A 298 7.40 16.02 4.42
N PRO A 299 6.24 16.08 3.75
CA PRO A 299 5.43 17.29 3.69
C PRO A 299 5.08 17.82 5.09
N ALA A 300 5.07 19.13 5.26
CA ALA A 300 4.80 19.77 6.56
C ALA A 300 3.41 19.43 7.17
N ALA A 301 2.47 19.00 6.35
CA ALA A 301 1.14 18.59 6.79
C ALA A 301 1.08 17.15 7.36
N PHE A 302 2.17 16.37 7.24
CA PHE A 302 2.23 15.05 7.83
C PHE A 302 2.27 15.16 9.37
N PRO A 303 1.43 14.40 10.08
CA PRO A 303 1.48 14.38 11.53
C PRO A 303 2.78 13.70 12.02
N PRO A 304 3.21 13.97 13.26
CA PRO A 304 4.22 13.13 13.90
C PRO A 304 3.71 11.71 14.06
N LEU A 305 4.62 10.73 14.13
CA LEU A 305 4.24 9.35 14.43
C LEU A 305 3.48 9.26 15.76
N PRO A 306 2.48 8.38 15.88
CA PRO A 306 1.77 8.15 17.13
C PRO A 306 2.73 7.78 18.27
N GLY A 307 2.44 8.23 19.48
CA GLY A 307 3.27 7.95 20.66
C GLY A 307 3.33 6.46 21.05
N LYS A 308 2.39 5.65 20.55
CA LYS A 308 2.33 4.21 20.81
C LYS A 308 1.87 3.49 19.55
N SER A 309 2.72 2.61 19.03
CA SER A 309 2.43 1.68 17.94
C SER A 309 1.87 0.37 18.50
N LEU A 310 0.80 -0.12 17.89
CA LEU A 310 0.21 -1.42 18.16
C LEU A 310 0.37 -2.30 16.92
N MET A 311 0.67 -3.56 17.11
CA MET A 311 0.73 -4.55 16.03
C MET A 311 0.67 -5.96 16.62
N ILE A 312 -0.10 -6.84 16.01
CA ILE A 312 -0.08 -8.28 16.32
C ILE A 312 0.94 -8.93 15.37
N PRO A 313 1.80 -9.84 15.85
CA PRO A 313 2.72 -10.59 14.98
C PRO A 313 1.99 -11.32 13.86
N SER A 314 2.56 -11.31 12.65
CA SER A 314 1.87 -11.83 11.44
C SER A 314 1.56 -13.33 11.51
N ASP A 315 2.39 -14.12 12.21
CA ASP A 315 2.15 -15.54 12.45
C ASP A 315 0.95 -15.79 13.40
N GLU A 316 0.77 -14.92 14.40
CA GLU A 316 -0.41 -14.93 15.25
C GLU A 316 -1.67 -14.54 14.48
N VAL A 317 -1.58 -13.53 13.62
CA VAL A 317 -2.68 -13.13 12.73
C VAL A 317 -3.04 -14.30 11.81
N ALA A 318 -2.08 -14.88 11.11
CA ALA A 318 -2.32 -16.02 10.20
C ALA A 318 -3.01 -17.20 10.90
N LYS A 319 -2.63 -17.48 12.13
CA LYS A 319 -3.23 -18.56 12.95
C LYS A 319 -4.68 -18.27 13.35
N ASN A 320 -5.01 -17.03 13.70
CA ASN A 320 -6.26 -16.70 14.38
C ASN A 320 -7.24 -15.89 13.54
N ARG A 321 -6.81 -15.31 12.40
CA ARG A 321 -7.61 -14.39 11.58
C ARG A 321 -8.99 -14.92 11.26
N LYS A 322 -9.10 -16.20 10.87
CA LYS A 322 -10.39 -16.80 10.57
C LYS A 322 -11.33 -16.76 11.77
N ALA A 323 -10.86 -17.16 12.95
CA ALA A 323 -11.67 -17.17 14.17
C ALA A 323 -12.09 -15.74 14.57
N TRP A 324 -11.20 -14.75 14.42
CA TRP A 324 -11.52 -13.35 14.72
C TRP A 324 -12.51 -12.75 13.73
N ILE A 325 -12.44 -13.14 12.45
CA ILE A 325 -13.47 -12.75 11.44
C ILE A 325 -14.81 -13.40 11.77
N ASP A 326 -14.85 -14.69 12.16
CA ASP A 326 -16.08 -15.37 12.55
C ASP A 326 -16.70 -14.71 13.81
N GLU A 327 -15.88 -14.31 14.79
CA GLU A 327 -16.31 -13.54 15.99
C GLU A 327 -16.93 -12.18 15.57
N TRP A 328 -16.27 -11.46 14.67
CA TRP A 328 -16.76 -10.19 14.13
C TRP A 328 -18.09 -10.38 13.40
N LEU A 329 -18.19 -11.37 12.49
CA LEU A 329 -19.43 -11.67 11.76
C LEU A 329 -20.59 -11.98 12.72
N ALA A 330 -20.34 -12.78 13.76
CA ALA A 330 -21.33 -13.10 14.77
C ALA A 330 -21.82 -11.86 15.54
N ALA A 331 -20.90 -10.92 15.84
CA ALA A 331 -21.22 -9.66 16.51
C ALA A 331 -22.00 -8.70 15.59
N MET A 332 -21.69 -8.68 14.30
CA MET A 332 -22.30 -7.78 13.33
C MET A 332 -23.68 -8.26 12.84
N SER A 333 -24.02 -9.54 13.01
CA SER A 333 -25.30 -10.12 12.58
C SER A 333 -26.42 -10.06 13.62
N GLN A 334 -26.12 -9.68 14.85
CA GLN A 334 -27.11 -9.51 15.95
C GLN A 334 -27.71 -8.11 15.89
#